data_8ab59ac90bac57406e28f5387b89f085
#
_entry.id   8ab59ac90bac57406e28f5387b89f085
#
_cell.length_a   1.000
_cell.length_b   1.000
_cell.length_c   1.000
_cell.angle_alpha   90.00
_cell.angle_beta   90.00
_cell.angle_gamma   90.00
#
_symmetry.space_group_name_H-M   'P 1'
#
loop_
_entity.id
_entity.type
_entity.pdbx_description
1 polymer ?
#
loop_
_entity_poly.entity_id
_entity_poly.type
_entity_poly.pdbx_seq_one_letter_code
_entity_poly.pdbx_strand_id
1 'polypeptide(L)'
;VQGSVEAVKQSLMKLSNEEVVVKCIHGGVGAINESDVTLASASNAIIIGFNVRPDATAKATAEREGVDVRLYKVIYQAIEDVEAAMKGMLDPVYEEKVIGHAEVRQIFKASQIGNIAGSYVMDGVFQRGCKVRITREGKQIYEGALASLKRFKDDVKEVKEGFECG
;
A
#
# COMPACT_ATOMS: atom_id res chain seq x y z
N VAL A 1 35.59 -6.70 -5.81
CA VAL A 1 36.63 -6.50 -4.77
C VAL A 1 35.97 -6.57 -3.40
N GLN A 2 36.61 -7.24 -2.44
CA GLN A 2 36.04 -7.47 -1.12
C GLN A 2 35.67 -6.17 -0.39
N GLY A 3 36.47 -5.13 -0.51
CA GLY A 3 36.15 -3.82 0.07
C GLY A 3 34.87 -3.20 -0.46
N SER A 4 34.53 -3.44 -1.71
CA SER A 4 33.22 -2.98 -2.28
C SER A 4 32.05 -3.77 -1.71
N VAL A 5 32.21 -5.07 -1.48
CA VAL A 5 31.19 -5.93 -0.85
C VAL A 5 30.88 -5.45 0.57
N GLU A 6 31.92 -5.20 1.36
CA GLU A 6 31.78 -4.69 2.74
C GLU A 6 31.13 -3.29 2.77
N ALA A 7 31.54 -2.41 1.86
CA ALA A 7 30.95 -1.06 1.77
C ALA A 7 29.45 -1.09 1.43
N VAL A 8 29.08 -1.89 0.44
CA VAL A 8 27.66 -2.07 0.06
C VAL A 8 26.87 -2.69 1.20
N LYS A 9 27.37 -3.75 1.82
CA LYS A 9 26.74 -4.41 2.95
C LYS A 9 26.47 -3.45 4.10
N GLN A 10 27.48 -2.71 4.54
CA GLN A 10 27.35 -1.73 5.63
C GLN A 10 26.37 -0.62 5.29
N SER A 11 26.42 -0.10 4.07
CA SER A 11 25.53 0.98 3.63
C SER A 11 24.07 0.52 3.61
N LEU A 12 23.79 -0.68 3.13
CA LEU A 12 22.45 -1.23 3.10
C LEU A 12 21.93 -1.57 4.51
N MET A 13 22.76 -2.13 5.38
CA MET A 13 22.37 -2.44 6.74
C MET A 13 22.04 -1.21 7.59
N LYS A 14 22.66 -0.07 7.28
CA LYS A 14 22.33 1.22 7.92
C LYS A 14 20.93 1.74 7.61
N LEU A 15 20.29 1.25 6.55
CA LEU A 15 18.92 1.62 6.22
C LEU A 15 17.87 0.97 7.14
N SER A 16 18.24 -0.07 7.88
CA SER A 16 17.34 -0.72 8.83
C SER A 16 16.77 0.27 9.84
N ASN A 17 15.47 0.17 10.10
CA ASN A 17 14.77 0.96 11.10
C ASN A 17 13.91 0.05 11.99
N GLU A 18 13.10 0.64 12.87
CA GLU A 18 12.23 -0.12 13.79
C GLU A 18 11.13 -0.91 13.08
N GLU A 19 10.74 -0.50 11.87
CA GLU A 19 9.64 -1.10 11.12
C GLU A 19 10.12 -2.14 10.10
N VAL A 20 11.27 -1.89 9.45
CA VAL A 20 11.85 -2.76 8.42
C VAL A 20 13.33 -2.99 8.67
N VAL A 21 13.73 -4.25 8.69
CA VAL A 21 15.13 -4.67 8.91
C VAL A 21 15.74 -5.15 7.60
N VAL A 22 16.91 -4.60 7.24
CA VAL A 22 17.74 -5.11 6.16
C VAL A 22 18.71 -6.13 6.72
N LYS A 23 18.62 -7.36 6.24
CA LYS A 23 19.50 -8.48 6.66
C LYS A 23 20.32 -8.97 5.48
N CYS A 24 21.63 -8.87 5.58
CA CYS A 24 22.54 -9.47 4.62
C CYS A 24 22.80 -10.93 5.01
N ILE A 25 22.34 -11.87 4.21
CA ILE A 25 22.50 -13.30 4.47
C ILE A 25 23.74 -13.89 3.83
N HIS A 26 24.25 -13.28 2.76
CA HIS A 26 25.45 -13.70 2.08
C HIS A 26 26.10 -12.54 1.35
N GLY A 27 27.41 -12.52 1.27
CA GLY A 27 28.21 -11.60 0.47
C GLY A 27 29.40 -12.31 -0.16
N GLY A 28 29.66 -12.04 -1.40
CA GLY A 28 30.73 -12.69 -2.15
C GLY A 28 31.37 -11.77 -3.17
N VAL A 29 32.54 -12.16 -3.68
CA VAL A 29 33.31 -11.47 -4.72
C VAL A 29 33.19 -12.22 -6.02
N GLY A 30 33.21 -11.51 -7.13
CA GLY A 30 33.14 -12.09 -8.48
C GLY A 30 31.74 -12.05 -9.07
N ALA A 31 31.54 -12.80 -10.14
CA ALA A 31 30.25 -12.88 -10.83
C ALA A 31 29.20 -13.60 -9.95
N ILE A 32 27.95 -13.24 -10.16
CA ILE A 32 26.82 -13.94 -9.52
C ILE A 32 26.71 -15.33 -10.16
N ASN A 33 26.76 -16.37 -9.37
CA ASN A 33 26.70 -17.76 -9.82
C ASN A 33 25.37 -18.43 -9.43
N GLU A 34 25.17 -19.67 -9.93
CA GLU A 34 23.95 -20.42 -9.66
C GLU A 34 23.71 -20.69 -8.16
N SER A 35 24.78 -20.92 -7.39
CA SER A 35 24.67 -21.14 -5.94
C SER A 35 24.14 -19.91 -5.21
N ASP A 36 24.54 -18.71 -5.64
CA ASP A 36 24.02 -17.45 -5.09
C ASP A 36 22.51 -17.31 -5.34
N VAL A 37 22.06 -17.66 -6.57
CA VAL A 37 20.65 -17.64 -6.93
C VAL A 37 19.84 -18.67 -6.13
N THR A 38 20.36 -19.87 -5.98
CA THR A 38 19.70 -20.94 -5.20
C THR A 38 19.53 -20.52 -3.73
N LEU A 39 20.56 -19.91 -3.14
CA LEU A 39 20.49 -19.39 -1.77
C LEU A 39 19.45 -18.28 -1.64
N ALA A 40 19.40 -17.36 -2.59
CA ALA A 40 18.42 -16.28 -2.60
C ALA A 40 16.99 -16.82 -2.75
N SER A 41 16.78 -17.81 -3.60
CA SER A 41 15.48 -18.48 -3.75
C SER A 41 15.04 -19.14 -2.43
N ALA A 42 15.91 -19.89 -1.79
CA ALA A 42 15.62 -20.58 -0.53
C ALA A 42 15.35 -19.63 0.63
N SER A 43 15.92 -18.44 0.58
CA SER A 43 15.81 -17.42 1.64
C SER A 43 14.77 -16.33 1.32
N ASN A 44 14.10 -16.42 0.19
CA ASN A 44 13.20 -15.38 -0.32
C ASN A 44 13.88 -13.99 -0.34
N ALA A 45 15.11 -13.94 -0.83
CA ALA A 45 15.96 -12.77 -0.84
C ALA A 45 16.14 -12.21 -2.26
N ILE A 46 16.58 -10.96 -2.36
CA ILE A 46 17.03 -10.34 -3.61
C ILE A 46 18.55 -10.39 -3.70
N ILE A 47 19.06 -10.43 -4.92
CA ILE A 47 20.49 -10.36 -5.22
C ILE A 47 20.84 -8.97 -5.69
N ILE A 48 21.83 -8.35 -5.06
CA ILE A 48 22.39 -7.06 -5.47
C ILE A 48 23.80 -7.29 -6.01
N GLY A 49 24.00 -7.04 -7.31
CA GLY A 49 25.29 -7.10 -7.97
C GLY A 49 25.89 -5.71 -8.14
N PHE A 50 27.05 -5.49 -7.56
CA PHE A 50 27.77 -4.22 -7.69
C PHE A 50 28.97 -4.36 -8.62
N ASN A 51 28.90 -3.74 -9.80
CA ASN A 51 29.89 -3.85 -10.88
C ASN A 51 30.19 -5.30 -11.32
N VAL A 52 29.21 -6.18 -11.18
CA VAL A 52 29.29 -7.59 -11.59
C VAL A 52 28.09 -7.96 -12.44
N ARG A 53 28.18 -9.09 -13.13
CA ARG A 53 27.07 -9.64 -13.90
C ARG A 53 26.80 -11.08 -13.49
N PRO A 54 25.58 -11.58 -13.61
CA PRO A 54 25.31 -13.00 -13.44
C PRO A 54 25.91 -13.76 -14.63
N ASP A 55 26.40 -14.96 -14.38
CA ASP A 55 26.75 -15.88 -15.47
C ASP A 55 25.47 -16.40 -16.17
N ALA A 56 25.63 -17.08 -17.29
CA ALA A 56 24.49 -17.55 -18.08
C ALA A 56 23.59 -18.52 -17.31
N THR A 57 24.18 -19.37 -16.49
CA THR A 57 23.47 -20.35 -15.67
C THR A 57 22.72 -19.66 -14.53
N ALA A 58 23.36 -18.71 -13.86
CA ALA A 58 22.73 -17.92 -12.79
C ALA A 58 21.54 -17.12 -13.31
N LYS A 59 21.67 -16.51 -14.48
CA LYS A 59 20.57 -15.77 -15.11
C LYS A 59 19.36 -16.67 -15.40
N ALA A 60 19.60 -17.83 -16.03
CA ALA A 60 18.54 -18.79 -16.32
C ALA A 60 17.87 -19.34 -15.05
N THR A 61 18.64 -19.63 -14.02
CA THR A 61 18.13 -20.10 -12.74
C THR A 61 17.33 -19.01 -12.01
N ALA A 62 17.78 -17.76 -12.06
CA ALA A 62 17.05 -16.62 -11.48
C ALA A 62 15.67 -16.42 -12.15
N GLU A 63 15.60 -16.52 -13.46
CA GLU A 63 14.33 -16.44 -14.20
C GLU A 63 13.38 -17.60 -13.86
N ARG A 64 13.91 -18.81 -13.76
CA ARG A 64 13.13 -20.00 -13.39
C ARG A 64 12.61 -19.98 -11.96
N GLU A 65 13.45 -19.56 -11.01
CA GLU A 65 13.13 -19.52 -9.58
C GLU A 65 12.45 -18.22 -9.15
N GLY A 66 12.29 -17.25 -10.05
CA GLY A 66 11.68 -15.95 -9.75
C GLY A 66 12.51 -15.10 -8.79
N VAL A 67 13.84 -15.22 -8.80
CA VAL A 67 14.75 -14.42 -7.99
C VAL A 67 15.02 -13.09 -8.66
N ASP A 68 14.82 -11.99 -7.93
CA ASP A 68 15.10 -10.64 -8.39
C ASP A 68 16.61 -10.37 -8.28
N VAL A 69 17.24 -10.11 -9.43
CA VAL A 69 18.66 -9.76 -9.52
C VAL A 69 18.78 -8.32 -9.99
N ARG A 70 19.31 -7.47 -9.13
CA ARG A 70 19.49 -6.04 -9.40
C ARG A 70 20.97 -5.70 -9.52
N LEU A 71 21.35 -5.07 -10.62
CA LEU A 71 22.73 -4.73 -10.95
C LEU A 71 22.95 -3.23 -10.86
N TYR A 72 23.99 -2.83 -10.14
CA TYR A 72 24.33 -1.43 -9.91
C TYR A 72 25.78 -1.13 -10.22
N LYS A 73 26.05 0.08 -10.67
CA LYS A 73 27.41 0.63 -10.85
C LYS A 73 27.72 1.72 -9.82
N VAL A 74 26.68 2.33 -9.27
CA VAL A 74 26.79 3.41 -8.32
C VAL A 74 26.07 3.00 -7.03
N ILE A 75 26.77 3.11 -5.91
CA ILE A 75 26.23 2.68 -4.59
C ILE A 75 24.95 3.43 -4.20
N TYR A 76 24.84 4.70 -4.54
CA TYR A 76 23.66 5.50 -4.21
C TYR A 76 22.38 4.97 -4.86
N GLN A 77 22.47 4.45 -6.08
CA GLN A 77 21.33 3.84 -6.75
C GLN A 77 20.84 2.57 -6.02
N ALA A 78 21.78 1.76 -5.54
CA ALA A 78 21.46 0.58 -4.74
C ALA A 78 20.77 0.96 -3.43
N ILE A 79 21.26 1.98 -2.75
CA ILE A 79 20.69 2.49 -1.51
C ILE A 79 19.28 3.04 -1.74
N GLU A 80 19.08 3.88 -2.75
CA GLU A 80 17.78 4.45 -3.11
C GLU A 80 16.74 3.38 -3.44
N ASP A 81 17.11 2.39 -4.24
CA ASP A 81 16.20 1.31 -4.63
C ASP A 81 15.81 0.42 -3.45
N VAL A 82 16.76 0.09 -2.56
CA VAL A 82 16.46 -0.68 -1.35
C VAL A 82 15.60 0.12 -0.38
N GLU A 83 15.87 1.41 -0.21
CA GLU A 83 15.05 2.29 0.61
C GLU A 83 13.61 2.40 0.06
N ALA A 84 13.45 2.52 -1.26
CA ALA A 84 12.13 2.52 -1.90
C ALA A 84 11.38 1.19 -1.68
N ALA A 85 12.09 0.05 -1.78
CA ALA A 85 11.52 -1.26 -1.49
C ALA A 85 11.10 -1.41 -0.03
N MET A 86 11.88 -0.88 0.91
CA MET A 86 11.52 -0.85 2.34
C MET A 86 10.24 -0.04 2.59
N LYS A 87 10.12 1.12 1.97
CA LYS A 87 8.88 1.94 2.06
C LYS A 87 7.66 1.22 1.51
N GLY A 88 7.83 0.45 0.43
CA GLY A 88 6.76 -0.38 -0.15
C GLY A 88 6.33 -1.57 0.72
N MET A 89 7.14 -1.98 1.69
CA MET A 89 6.82 -3.05 2.64
C MET A 89 6.02 -2.55 3.86
N LEU A 90 5.98 -1.25 4.09
CA LEU A 90 5.22 -0.67 5.19
C LEU A 90 3.71 -0.81 4.94
N ASP A 91 2.98 -1.14 6.01
CA ASP A 91 1.53 -1.17 5.95
C ASP A 91 0.99 0.24 5.67
N PRO A 92 -0.01 0.38 4.79
CA PRO A 92 -0.59 1.68 4.52
C PRO A 92 -1.23 2.24 5.79
N VAL A 93 -0.91 3.49 6.11
CA VAL A 93 -1.56 4.23 7.17
C VAL A 93 -2.78 4.94 6.59
N TYR A 94 -3.96 4.58 7.07
CA TYR A 94 -5.21 5.20 6.65
C TYR A 94 -5.58 6.31 7.61
N GLU A 95 -5.85 7.47 7.08
CA GLU A 95 -6.39 8.61 7.81
C GLU A 95 -7.86 8.80 7.45
N GLU A 96 -8.69 8.93 8.46
CA GLU A 96 -10.10 9.28 8.25
C GLU A 96 -10.21 10.78 7.97
N LYS A 97 -10.76 11.11 6.82
CA LYS A 97 -11.07 12.48 6.44
C LYS A 97 -12.57 12.64 6.31
N VAL A 98 -13.13 13.58 7.04
CA VAL A 98 -14.53 13.96 6.88
C VAL A 98 -14.68 14.71 5.57
N ILE A 99 -15.52 14.18 4.67
CA ILE A 99 -15.77 14.76 3.34
C ILE A 99 -17.06 15.57 3.29
N GLY A 100 -17.93 15.44 4.27
CA GLY A 100 -19.17 16.20 4.34
C GLY A 100 -20.03 15.84 5.52
N HIS A 101 -21.03 16.66 5.79
CA HIS A 101 -22.02 16.47 6.82
C HIS A 101 -23.43 16.56 6.22
N ALA A 102 -24.32 15.71 6.70
CA ALA A 102 -25.73 15.76 6.35
C ALA A 102 -26.61 15.64 7.60
N GLU A 103 -27.75 16.30 7.59
CA GLU A 103 -28.76 16.22 8.61
C GLU A 103 -29.90 15.31 8.15
N VAL A 104 -30.25 14.32 8.96
CA VAL A 104 -31.42 13.47 8.72
C VAL A 104 -32.68 14.26 9.07
N ARG A 105 -33.49 14.54 8.07
CA ARG A 105 -34.75 15.31 8.25
C ARG A 105 -35.97 14.43 8.33
N GLN A 106 -35.99 13.31 7.58
CA GLN A 106 -37.12 12.41 7.53
C GLN A 106 -36.67 10.97 7.31
N ILE A 107 -37.39 10.02 7.90
CA ILE A 107 -37.17 8.61 7.70
C ILE A 107 -38.32 8.03 6.89
N PHE A 108 -37.99 7.38 5.76
CA PHE A 108 -38.91 6.69 4.90
C PHE A 108 -38.78 5.18 5.09
N LYS A 109 -39.91 4.48 5.10
CA LYS A 109 -39.94 3.02 5.10
C LYS A 109 -40.16 2.50 3.70
N ALA A 110 -39.23 1.74 3.18
CA ALA A 110 -39.35 1.05 1.91
C ALA A 110 -39.53 -0.45 2.18
N SER A 111 -40.55 -1.05 1.62
CA SER A 111 -40.94 -2.44 1.88
C SER A 111 -39.89 -3.48 1.50
N GLN A 112 -38.99 -3.16 0.60
CA GLN A 112 -37.93 -4.06 0.11
C GLN A 112 -36.52 -3.79 0.68
N ILE A 113 -36.26 -2.59 1.16
CA ILE A 113 -34.91 -2.12 1.54
C ILE A 113 -34.83 -1.80 3.03
N GLY A 114 -35.96 -1.53 3.69
CA GLY A 114 -36.03 -1.12 5.09
C GLY A 114 -36.15 0.40 5.25
N ASN A 115 -35.52 0.94 6.27
CA ASN A 115 -35.58 2.38 6.55
C ASN A 115 -34.59 3.15 5.69
N ILE A 116 -35.05 4.22 5.08
CA ILE A 116 -34.23 5.16 4.29
C ILE A 116 -34.20 6.49 5.03
N ALA A 117 -33.01 7.01 5.32
CA ALA A 117 -32.81 8.30 5.92
C ALA A 117 -32.84 9.41 4.85
N GLY A 118 -33.89 10.16 4.78
CA GLY A 118 -33.97 11.38 3.98
C GLY A 118 -33.12 12.47 4.63
N SER A 119 -31.98 12.79 4.02
CA SER A 119 -30.97 13.68 4.58
C SER A 119 -30.74 14.87 3.69
N TYR A 120 -30.39 16.00 4.31
CA TYR A 120 -29.97 17.22 3.62
C TYR A 120 -28.47 17.41 3.81
N VAL A 121 -27.72 17.55 2.72
CA VAL A 121 -26.27 17.75 2.77
C VAL A 121 -25.98 19.19 3.17
N MET A 122 -25.43 19.36 4.37
CA MET A 122 -25.13 20.68 4.95
C MET A 122 -23.82 21.25 4.43
N ASP A 123 -22.82 20.40 4.23
CA ASP A 123 -21.53 20.76 3.66
C ASP A 123 -20.86 19.57 2.98
N GLY A 124 -19.88 19.84 2.13
CA GLY A 124 -19.08 18.83 1.45
C GLY A 124 -19.81 18.01 0.41
N VAL A 125 -19.39 16.76 0.28
CA VAL A 125 -19.91 15.83 -0.75
C VAL A 125 -20.12 14.46 -0.14
N PHE A 126 -21.28 13.85 -0.38
CA PHE A 126 -21.54 12.44 -0.10
C PHE A 126 -21.32 11.61 -1.35
N GLN A 127 -20.52 10.58 -1.25
CA GLN A 127 -20.22 9.66 -2.34
C GLN A 127 -20.77 8.27 -2.04
N ARG A 128 -21.25 7.60 -3.08
CA ARG A 128 -21.69 6.21 -2.96
C ARG A 128 -20.52 5.31 -2.54
N GLY A 129 -20.73 4.50 -1.52
CA GLY A 129 -19.72 3.58 -0.99
C GLY A 129 -18.80 4.19 0.08
N CYS A 130 -18.98 5.46 0.45
CA CYS A 130 -18.23 6.05 1.57
C CYS A 130 -18.72 5.48 2.90
N LYS A 131 -17.88 5.58 3.94
CA LYS A 131 -18.27 5.28 5.31
C LYS A 131 -19.00 6.47 5.92
N VAL A 132 -20.03 6.19 6.70
CA VAL A 132 -20.81 7.20 7.40
C VAL A 132 -20.84 6.93 8.89
N ARG A 133 -20.86 7.99 9.68
CA ARG A 133 -21.13 7.95 11.12
C ARG A 133 -22.41 8.70 11.38
N ILE A 134 -23.31 8.05 12.12
CA ILE A 134 -24.55 8.67 12.55
C ILE A 134 -24.38 9.10 14.00
N THR A 135 -24.58 10.39 14.26
CA THR A 135 -24.53 10.95 15.61
C THR A 135 -25.89 11.50 16.02
N ARG A 136 -26.24 11.32 17.25
CA ARG A 136 -27.44 11.89 17.87
C ARG A 136 -27.04 12.57 19.18
N GLU A 137 -27.39 13.84 19.33
CA GLU A 137 -27.05 14.63 20.51
C GLU A 137 -25.54 14.58 20.86
N GLY A 138 -24.69 14.63 19.86
CA GLY A 138 -23.23 14.57 20.00
C GLY A 138 -22.65 13.18 20.28
N LYS A 139 -23.47 12.13 20.35
CA LYS A 139 -23.02 10.76 20.52
C LYS A 139 -23.14 9.97 19.24
N GLN A 140 -22.07 9.26 18.87
CA GLN A 140 -22.10 8.32 17.77
C GLN A 140 -22.99 7.14 18.12
N ILE A 141 -24.02 6.89 17.31
CA ILE A 141 -24.95 5.77 17.49
C ILE A 141 -24.76 4.65 16.48
N TYR A 142 -24.18 4.95 15.34
CA TYR A 142 -23.91 3.97 14.26
C TYR A 142 -22.74 4.40 13.40
N GLU A 143 -21.99 3.42 12.93
CA GLU A 143 -20.96 3.58 11.92
C GLU A 143 -21.04 2.43 10.93
N GLY A 144 -20.98 2.73 9.65
CA GLY A 144 -21.02 1.71 8.61
C GLY A 144 -20.81 2.28 7.21
N ALA A 145 -20.78 1.38 6.22
CA ALA A 145 -20.72 1.77 4.83
C ALA A 145 -22.09 2.22 4.32
N LEU A 146 -22.08 3.22 3.45
CA LEU A 146 -23.28 3.68 2.77
C LEU A 146 -23.73 2.60 1.76
N ALA A 147 -24.85 1.96 2.01
CA ALA A 147 -25.35 0.87 1.16
C ALA A 147 -25.89 1.37 -0.19
N SER A 148 -26.56 2.52 -0.17
CA SER A 148 -27.10 3.16 -1.35
C SER A 148 -27.14 4.67 -1.18
N LEU A 149 -27.08 5.40 -2.27
CA LEU A 149 -27.24 6.85 -2.31
C LEU A 149 -28.21 7.18 -3.44
N LYS A 150 -29.34 7.76 -3.07
CA LYS A 150 -30.41 8.14 -4.02
C LYS A 150 -30.77 9.60 -3.86
N ARG A 151 -31.10 10.21 -4.96
CA ARG A 151 -31.71 11.54 -5.00
C ARG A 151 -33.10 11.40 -5.65
N PHE A 152 -34.13 11.71 -4.88
CA PHE A 152 -35.50 11.32 -5.20
C PHE A 152 -35.65 9.81 -5.33
N LYS A 153 -35.84 9.29 -6.53
CA LYS A 153 -35.92 7.83 -6.80
C LYS A 153 -34.73 7.30 -7.61
N ASP A 154 -33.82 8.18 -8.02
CA ASP A 154 -32.69 7.85 -8.89
C ASP A 154 -31.42 7.57 -8.10
N ASP A 155 -30.71 6.50 -8.47
CA ASP A 155 -29.39 6.22 -7.94
C ASP A 155 -28.38 7.25 -8.44
N VAL A 156 -27.63 7.85 -7.51
CA VAL A 156 -26.59 8.83 -7.80
C VAL A 156 -25.24 8.39 -7.26
N LYS A 157 -24.17 8.85 -7.90
CA LYS A 157 -22.82 8.55 -7.47
C LYS A 157 -22.34 9.48 -6.36
N GLU A 158 -22.80 10.71 -6.39
CA GLU A 158 -22.45 11.73 -5.41
C GLU A 158 -23.60 12.72 -5.20
N VAL A 159 -23.65 13.32 -4.02
CA VAL A 159 -24.57 14.41 -3.67
C VAL A 159 -23.75 15.53 -3.05
N LYS A 160 -23.89 16.71 -3.61
CA LYS A 160 -23.18 17.93 -3.16
C LYS A 160 -23.97 18.68 -2.11
N GLU A 161 -23.30 19.63 -1.47
CA GLU A 161 -23.90 20.58 -0.55
C GLU A 161 -25.16 21.25 -1.11
N GLY A 162 -26.18 21.39 -0.28
CA GLY A 162 -27.44 22.01 -0.62
C GLY A 162 -28.47 21.10 -1.28
N PHE A 163 -28.18 19.82 -1.43
CA PHE A 163 -29.08 18.84 -2.01
C PHE A 163 -29.55 17.80 -0.98
N GLU A 164 -30.76 17.31 -1.19
CA GLU A 164 -31.34 16.23 -0.41
C GLU A 164 -30.99 14.87 -1.02
N CYS A 165 -30.81 13.85 -0.17
CA CYS A 165 -30.53 12.48 -0.56
C CYS A 165 -31.15 11.48 0.43
N GLY A 166 -31.25 10.23 -0.02
CA GLY A 166 -31.73 9.12 0.78
C GLY A 166 -30.88 7.86 0.62
#